data_c9635575360e527f8a7fd41cced05944
#
_entry.id   c9635575360e527f8a7fd41cced05944
#
_cell.length_a   1.000
_cell.length_b   1.000
_cell.length_c   1.000
_cell.angle_alpha   90.00
_cell.angle_beta   90.00
_cell.angle_gamma   90.00
#
_symmetry.space_group_name_H-M   'P 1'
#
loop_
_entity.id
_entity.type
_entity.pdbx_description
1 polymer ?
#
loop_
_entity_poly.entity_id
_entity_poly.type
_entity_poly.pdbx_seq_one_letter_code
_entity_poly.pdbx_strand_id
1 'polypeptide(L)'
;RRYLMTYGEELTGAIICGTGYTPGAVLTAGKLCAGVISKVKGERHRSKFGQKRAWGSYNKRIADKRTANDWLTKNTEMVDAYNRDKYCTFLFTVNGYQTLFDVLGFIQKKENIEKIPKNLPVYMIAGEEDPVGNYGKGVEKVFEEYRKCGIRDLELKLYEDDRHEILNELDRENVYLDVKNWILK
;
A
#
# COMPACT_ATOMS: atom_id res chain seq x y z
N ARG A 1 1.15 8.60 -3.56
CA ARG A 1 1.91 8.42 -4.81
C ARG A 1 1.25 9.17 -5.97
N ARG A 2 -0.04 8.95 -6.26
CA ARG A 2 -0.70 9.67 -7.35
C ARG A 2 -0.67 11.19 -7.16
N TYR A 3 -0.87 11.68 -5.93
CA TYR A 3 -0.80 13.11 -5.62
C TYR A 3 0.56 13.72 -5.99
N LEU A 4 1.68 13.05 -5.65
CA LEU A 4 3.02 13.50 -6.01
C LEU A 4 3.21 13.66 -7.53
N MET A 5 2.59 12.77 -8.32
CA MET A 5 2.68 12.78 -9.78
C MET A 5 1.83 13.86 -10.43
N THR A 6 0.82 14.35 -9.73
CA THR A 6 -0.17 15.31 -10.26
C THR A 6 0.04 16.71 -9.71
N TYR A 7 0.40 16.81 -8.42
CA TYR A 7 0.47 18.06 -7.65
C TYR A 7 1.77 18.16 -6.83
N GLY A 8 2.84 17.49 -7.26
CA GLY A 8 4.10 17.43 -6.52
C GLY A 8 4.75 18.77 -6.27
N GLU A 9 4.54 19.74 -7.17
CA GLU A 9 5.07 21.11 -7.05
C GLU A 9 4.49 21.90 -5.87
N GLU A 10 3.33 21.47 -5.32
CA GLU A 10 2.70 22.09 -4.16
C GLU A 10 3.28 21.59 -2.83
N LEU A 11 4.14 20.56 -2.87
CA LEU A 11 4.63 19.87 -1.69
C LEU A 11 6.04 20.30 -1.30
N THR A 12 6.29 20.43 0.00
CA THR A 12 7.63 20.61 0.58
C THR A 12 8.34 19.29 0.84
N GLY A 13 7.61 18.20 0.94
CA GLY A 13 8.12 16.83 1.11
C GLY A 13 6.98 15.83 1.14
N ALA A 14 7.29 14.55 1.06
CA ALA A 14 6.27 13.49 1.07
C ALA A 14 6.74 12.23 1.80
N ILE A 15 5.90 11.71 2.67
CA ILE A 15 6.12 10.41 3.33
C ILE A 15 5.18 9.38 2.70
N ILE A 16 5.73 8.29 2.20
CA ILE A 16 4.98 7.18 1.61
C ILE A 16 5.07 5.99 2.57
N CYS A 17 3.98 5.72 3.28
CA CYS A 17 3.89 4.64 4.26
C CYS A 17 3.18 3.42 3.66
N GLY A 18 3.73 2.22 3.86
CA GLY A 18 3.10 0.94 3.53
C GLY A 18 2.80 0.74 2.04
N THR A 19 3.66 1.23 1.16
CA THR A 19 3.46 1.10 -0.29
C THR A 19 3.90 -0.27 -0.81
N GLY A 20 3.47 -0.62 -2.03
CA GLY A 20 3.87 -1.84 -2.69
C GLY A 20 3.89 -1.71 -4.21
N TYR A 21 4.28 -2.80 -4.86
CA TYR A 21 4.31 -2.94 -6.31
C TYR A 21 3.49 -4.17 -6.74
N THR A 22 2.61 -3.98 -7.70
CA THR A 22 1.79 -5.07 -8.27
C THR A 22 2.21 -5.33 -9.73
N PRO A 23 2.65 -6.54 -10.09
CA PRO A 23 3.03 -6.86 -11.47
C PRO A 23 1.92 -6.52 -12.48
N GLY A 24 2.29 -5.97 -13.64
CA GLY A 24 1.32 -5.54 -14.66
C GLY A 24 0.38 -6.65 -15.14
N ALA A 25 0.88 -7.88 -15.25
CA ALA A 25 0.05 -9.04 -15.59
C ALA A 25 -1.06 -9.30 -14.55
N VAL A 26 -0.75 -9.12 -13.24
CA VAL A 26 -1.72 -9.27 -12.16
C VAL A 26 -2.78 -8.17 -12.22
N LEU A 27 -2.36 -6.93 -12.50
CA LEU A 27 -3.29 -5.81 -12.68
C LEU A 27 -4.23 -6.04 -13.87
N THR A 28 -3.69 -6.50 -15.00
CA THR A 28 -4.47 -6.79 -16.21
C THR A 28 -5.49 -7.91 -15.95
N ALA A 29 -5.05 -9.00 -15.34
CA ALA A 29 -5.94 -10.11 -14.97
C ALA A 29 -7.04 -9.65 -13.99
N GLY A 30 -6.68 -8.86 -12.98
CA GLY A 30 -7.63 -8.29 -12.02
C GLY A 30 -8.68 -7.41 -12.70
N LYS A 31 -8.27 -6.52 -13.61
CA LYS A 31 -9.19 -5.66 -14.39
C LYS A 31 -10.14 -6.48 -15.25
N LEU A 32 -9.63 -7.49 -15.96
CA LEU A 32 -10.45 -8.38 -16.80
C LEU A 32 -11.50 -9.12 -15.96
N CYS A 33 -11.08 -9.74 -14.85
CA CYS A 33 -12.01 -10.43 -13.94
C CYS A 33 -13.07 -9.47 -13.38
N ALA A 34 -12.67 -8.29 -12.93
CA ALA A 34 -13.61 -7.28 -12.43
C ALA A 34 -14.57 -6.82 -13.54
N GLY A 35 -14.08 -6.62 -14.77
CA GLY A 35 -14.89 -6.26 -15.93
C GLY A 35 -15.96 -7.32 -16.27
N VAL A 36 -15.60 -8.60 -16.26
CA VAL A 36 -16.55 -9.70 -16.47
C VAL A 36 -17.62 -9.74 -15.37
N ILE A 37 -17.21 -9.65 -14.10
CA ILE A 37 -18.15 -9.65 -12.98
C ILE A 37 -19.07 -8.42 -13.04
N SER A 38 -18.55 -7.26 -13.41
CA SER A 38 -19.32 -6.02 -13.57
C SER A 38 -20.43 -6.19 -14.62
N LYS A 39 -20.11 -6.80 -15.78
CA LYS A 39 -21.08 -7.04 -16.84
C LYS A 39 -22.19 -8.03 -16.44
N VAL A 40 -21.86 -9.06 -15.65
CA VAL A 40 -22.80 -10.13 -15.27
C VAL A 40 -23.62 -9.76 -14.03
N LYS A 41 -22.99 -9.12 -13.03
CA LYS A 41 -23.59 -8.87 -11.70
C LYS A 41 -23.77 -7.39 -11.35
N GLY A 42 -23.33 -6.50 -12.25
CA GLY A 42 -23.36 -5.06 -12.04
C GLY A 42 -22.17 -4.51 -11.24
N GLU A 43 -21.88 -3.24 -11.42
CA GLU A 43 -20.73 -2.54 -10.86
C GLU A 43 -20.74 -2.46 -9.33
N ARG A 44 -21.92 -2.41 -8.73
CA ARG A 44 -22.10 -2.32 -7.26
C ARG A 44 -22.09 -3.68 -6.56
N HIS A 45 -21.92 -4.77 -7.31
CA HIS A 45 -21.84 -6.10 -6.72
C HIS A 45 -20.63 -6.20 -5.77
N ARG A 46 -20.87 -6.69 -4.55
CA ARG A 46 -19.82 -6.93 -3.53
C ARG A 46 -19.39 -8.39 -3.59
N SER A 47 -18.15 -8.64 -4.02
CA SER A 47 -17.65 -9.97 -4.28
C SER A 47 -16.78 -10.50 -3.14
N LYS A 48 -17.29 -11.47 -2.36
CA LYS A 48 -16.48 -12.23 -1.38
C LYS A 48 -15.31 -12.97 -2.04
N PHE A 49 -15.50 -13.42 -3.29
CA PHE A 49 -14.42 -14.02 -4.08
C PHE A 49 -13.30 -13.02 -4.39
N GLY A 50 -13.65 -11.79 -4.78
CA GLY A 50 -12.68 -10.72 -5.00
C GLY A 50 -11.87 -10.41 -3.75
N GLN A 51 -12.53 -10.30 -2.59
CA GLN A 51 -11.85 -10.09 -1.32
C GLN A 51 -10.87 -11.21 -0.98
N LYS A 52 -11.28 -12.47 -1.09
CA LYS A 52 -10.42 -13.62 -0.80
C LYS A 52 -9.20 -13.67 -1.73
N ARG A 53 -9.36 -13.27 -2.99
CA ARG A 53 -8.24 -13.19 -3.94
C ARG A 53 -7.30 -12.03 -3.68
N ALA A 54 -7.82 -10.88 -3.25
CA ALA A 54 -7.01 -9.70 -2.97
C ALA A 54 -6.17 -9.85 -1.69
N TRP A 55 -6.76 -10.34 -0.59
CA TRP A 55 -6.13 -10.32 0.73
C TRP A 55 -6.05 -11.69 1.43
N GLY A 56 -6.63 -12.74 0.87
CA GLY A 56 -6.70 -14.05 1.51
C GLY A 56 -5.36 -14.74 1.78
N SER A 57 -4.28 -14.27 1.15
CA SER A 57 -2.92 -14.80 1.35
C SER A 57 -2.07 -13.97 2.33
N TYR A 58 -2.55 -12.82 2.80
CA TYR A 58 -1.73 -11.88 3.58
C TYR A 58 -1.31 -12.44 4.94
N ASN A 59 -2.13 -13.27 5.56
CA ASN A 59 -1.76 -13.97 6.79
C ASN A 59 -0.90 -15.23 6.59
N LYS A 60 -0.42 -15.51 5.38
CA LYS A 60 0.24 -16.80 5.08
C LYS A 60 1.49 -17.05 5.92
N ARG A 61 2.25 -16.00 6.25
CA ARG A 61 3.46 -16.11 7.06
C ARG A 61 3.23 -16.03 8.56
N ILE A 62 2.02 -15.70 9.00
CA ILE A 62 1.69 -15.59 10.41
C ILE A 62 1.35 -16.98 10.94
N ALA A 63 2.14 -17.49 11.89
CA ALA A 63 1.94 -18.80 12.49
C ALA A 63 0.67 -18.85 13.35
N ASP A 64 0.56 -17.95 14.32
CA ASP A 64 -0.51 -17.92 15.33
C ASP A 64 -1.59 -16.88 14.95
N LYS A 65 -2.13 -17.02 13.75
CA LYS A 65 -3.18 -16.13 13.25
C LYS A 65 -4.49 -16.31 14.02
N ARG A 66 -5.02 -15.22 14.55
CA ARG A 66 -6.26 -15.15 15.30
C ARG A 66 -7.44 -14.75 14.41
N THR A 67 -7.21 -13.84 13.45
CA THR A 67 -8.23 -13.23 12.60
C THR A 67 -7.78 -13.19 11.14
N ALA A 68 -8.67 -12.76 10.25
CA ALA A 68 -8.32 -12.54 8.83
C ALA A 68 -7.43 -11.30 8.61
N ASN A 69 -7.31 -10.42 9.60
CA ASN A 69 -6.67 -9.10 9.48
C ASN A 69 -5.40 -8.96 10.34
N ASP A 70 -4.84 -10.06 10.84
CA ASP A 70 -3.61 -10.01 11.66
C ASP A 70 -2.40 -9.49 10.88
N TRP A 71 -2.45 -9.52 9.55
CA TRP A 71 -1.43 -8.95 8.68
C TRP A 71 -1.29 -7.41 8.81
N LEU A 72 -2.26 -6.75 9.44
CA LEU A 72 -2.22 -5.30 9.64
C LEU A 72 -1.14 -4.88 10.62
N THR A 73 -1.09 -5.50 11.80
CA THR A 73 -0.13 -5.19 12.87
C THR A 73 -0.01 -6.35 13.86
N LYS A 74 1.09 -6.41 14.61
CA LYS A 74 1.29 -7.31 15.77
C LYS A 74 0.46 -6.86 16.98
N ASN A 75 0.04 -5.61 17.02
CA ASN A 75 -0.80 -5.07 18.09
C ASN A 75 -2.22 -5.64 17.99
N THR A 76 -2.49 -6.63 18.82
CA THR A 76 -3.78 -7.35 18.81
C THR A 76 -4.97 -6.46 19.15
N GLU A 77 -4.79 -5.45 19.99
CA GLU A 77 -5.86 -4.50 20.35
C GLU A 77 -6.27 -3.66 19.14
N MET A 78 -5.29 -3.23 18.32
CA MET A 78 -5.55 -2.50 17.08
C MET A 78 -6.24 -3.38 16.04
N VAL A 79 -5.82 -4.64 15.89
CA VAL A 79 -6.51 -5.61 15.01
C VAL A 79 -7.95 -5.84 15.47
N ASP A 80 -8.18 -5.99 16.77
CA ASP A 80 -9.51 -6.19 17.31
C ASP A 80 -10.39 -4.93 17.15
N ALA A 81 -9.82 -3.74 17.31
CA ALA A 81 -10.49 -2.47 17.04
C ALA A 81 -10.90 -2.37 15.55
N TYR A 82 -9.96 -2.66 14.63
CA TYR A 82 -10.23 -2.71 13.19
C TYR A 82 -11.38 -3.68 12.85
N ASN A 83 -11.36 -4.88 13.43
CA ASN A 83 -12.39 -5.90 13.19
C ASN A 83 -13.77 -5.51 13.70
N ARG A 84 -13.87 -4.69 14.75
CA ARG A 84 -15.13 -4.16 15.29
C ARG A 84 -15.65 -2.95 14.51
N ASP A 85 -14.79 -2.26 13.78
CA ASP A 85 -15.19 -1.05 13.04
C ASP A 85 -15.91 -1.43 11.73
N LYS A 86 -17.18 -1.03 11.63
CA LYS A 86 -18.01 -1.26 10.43
C LYS A 86 -17.49 -0.55 9.17
N TYR A 87 -16.67 0.48 9.33
CA TYR A 87 -16.05 1.21 8.23
C TYR A 87 -14.74 0.60 7.74
N CYS A 88 -14.14 -0.31 8.52
CA CYS A 88 -12.91 -1.02 8.16
C CYS A 88 -13.18 -2.39 7.53
N THR A 89 -14.29 -3.05 7.86
CA THR A 89 -14.58 -4.44 7.48
C THR A 89 -15.54 -4.61 6.30
N PHE A 90 -15.85 -3.55 5.57
CA PHE A 90 -16.76 -3.63 4.44
C PHE A 90 -16.14 -4.31 3.21
N LEU A 91 -17.00 -4.93 2.39
CA LEU A 91 -16.58 -5.50 1.11
C LEU A 91 -16.59 -4.42 0.03
N PHE A 92 -15.48 -4.32 -0.71
CA PHE A 92 -15.43 -3.46 -1.91
C PHE A 92 -16.43 -3.92 -2.97
N THR A 93 -17.00 -2.96 -3.67
CA THR A 93 -17.76 -3.22 -4.90
C THR A 93 -16.80 -3.59 -6.03
N VAL A 94 -17.33 -4.18 -7.09
CA VAL A 94 -16.54 -4.49 -8.30
C VAL A 94 -15.92 -3.20 -8.88
N ASN A 95 -16.69 -2.11 -8.92
CA ASN A 95 -16.19 -0.79 -9.33
C ASN A 95 -15.05 -0.30 -8.43
N GLY A 96 -15.14 -0.52 -7.12
CA GLY A 96 -14.06 -0.19 -6.17
C GLY A 96 -12.74 -0.92 -6.50
N TYR A 97 -12.81 -2.21 -6.85
CA TYR A 97 -11.64 -2.96 -7.31
C TYR A 97 -11.10 -2.46 -8.65
N GLN A 98 -11.98 -2.12 -9.60
CA GLN A 98 -11.55 -1.55 -10.88
C GLN A 98 -10.78 -0.24 -10.68
N THR A 99 -11.33 0.65 -9.85
CA THR A 99 -10.67 1.91 -9.48
C THR A 99 -9.31 1.68 -8.81
N LEU A 100 -9.24 0.71 -7.89
CA LEU A 100 -7.98 0.35 -7.23
C LEU A 100 -6.94 -0.10 -8.25
N PHE A 101 -7.29 -1.02 -9.17
CA PHE A 101 -6.37 -1.50 -10.21
C PHE A 101 -5.96 -0.38 -11.19
N ASP A 102 -6.85 0.57 -11.48
CA ASP A 102 -6.53 1.73 -12.33
C ASP A 102 -5.53 2.65 -11.65
N VAL A 103 -5.72 2.95 -10.36
CA VAL A 103 -4.77 3.76 -9.58
C VAL A 103 -3.42 3.04 -9.45
N LEU A 104 -3.41 1.74 -9.13
CA LEU A 104 -2.18 0.95 -9.07
C LEU A 104 -1.43 0.94 -10.41
N GLY A 105 -2.15 0.78 -11.52
CA GLY A 105 -1.57 0.87 -12.86
C GLY A 105 -1.02 2.25 -13.17
N PHE A 106 -1.72 3.31 -12.78
CA PHE A 106 -1.28 4.70 -12.99
C PHE A 106 0.01 5.02 -12.23
N ILE A 107 0.09 4.67 -10.93
CA ILE A 107 1.22 5.03 -10.06
C ILE A 107 2.50 4.23 -10.31
N GLN A 108 2.44 3.19 -11.15
CA GLN A 108 3.58 2.37 -11.53
C GLN A 108 4.13 2.67 -12.92
N LYS A 109 3.46 3.52 -13.70
CA LYS A 109 3.93 3.92 -15.01
C LYS A 109 5.10 4.89 -14.90
N LYS A 110 6.20 4.59 -15.60
CA LYS A 110 7.40 5.40 -15.65
C LYS A 110 7.08 6.86 -16.02
N GLU A 111 6.28 7.07 -17.06
CA GLU A 111 5.85 8.38 -17.52
C GLU A 111 5.11 9.22 -16.47
N ASN A 112 4.49 8.60 -15.48
CA ASN A 112 3.85 9.28 -14.37
C ASN A 112 4.82 9.54 -13.22
N ILE A 113 5.73 8.60 -12.93
CA ILE A 113 6.78 8.77 -11.93
C ILE A 113 7.72 9.93 -12.36
N GLU A 114 8.00 10.05 -13.64
CA GLU A 114 8.84 11.13 -14.20
C GLU A 114 8.25 12.53 -13.98
N LYS A 115 6.95 12.66 -13.70
CA LYS A 115 6.28 13.94 -13.36
C LYS A 115 6.55 14.41 -11.94
N ILE A 116 7.05 13.56 -11.07
CA ILE A 116 7.40 13.95 -9.70
C ILE A 116 8.59 14.92 -9.75
N PRO A 117 8.51 16.07 -9.03
CA PRO A 117 9.61 17.03 -8.97
C PRO A 117 10.88 16.35 -8.47
N LYS A 118 12.01 16.57 -9.17
CA LYS A 118 13.25 15.82 -8.92
C LYS A 118 13.93 16.18 -7.59
N ASN A 119 13.62 17.33 -7.06
CA ASN A 119 14.16 17.82 -5.78
C ASN A 119 13.16 17.69 -4.62
N LEU A 120 11.96 17.10 -4.87
CA LEU A 120 11.00 16.86 -3.79
C LEU A 120 11.55 15.79 -2.86
N PRO A 121 11.75 16.09 -1.55
CA PRO A 121 12.14 15.10 -0.57
C PRO A 121 11.05 14.03 -0.44
N VAL A 122 11.43 12.75 -0.56
CA VAL A 122 10.50 11.63 -0.43
C VAL A 122 11.06 10.59 0.54
N TYR A 123 10.32 10.29 1.59
CA TYR A 123 10.63 9.25 2.55
C TYR A 123 9.68 8.08 2.40
N MET A 124 10.20 6.91 2.08
CA MET A 124 9.41 5.67 2.00
C MET A 124 9.63 4.85 3.27
N ILE A 125 8.55 4.48 3.94
CA ILE A 125 8.56 3.69 5.17
C ILE A 125 7.58 2.53 5.08
N ALA A 126 7.98 1.34 5.54
CA ALA A 126 7.11 0.16 5.57
C ALA A 126 7.65 -0.88 6.56
N GLY A 127 6.82 -1.82 6.96
CA GLY A 127 7.25 -2.98 7.71
C GLY A 127 7.88 -4.05 6.82
N GLU A 128 8.90 -4.75 7.32
CA GLU A 128 9.53 -5.88 6.60
C GLU A 128 8.59 -7.08 6.45
N GLU A 129 7.65 -7.26 7.38
CA GLU A 129 6.66 -8.33 7.35
C GLU A 129 5.32 -7.89 6.71
N ASP A 130 5.29 -6.73 6.02
CA ASP A 130 4.12 -6.25 5.28
C ASP A 130 3.89 -7.06 3.99
N PRO A 131 2.80 -7.86 3.89
CA PRO A 131 2.48 -8.61 2.68
C PRO A 131 2.06 -7.70 1.50
N VAL A 132 1.56 -6.48 1.75
CA VAL A 132 1.21 -5.49 0.71
C VAL A 132 2.47 -5.00 0.02
N GLY A 133 3.52 -4.77 0.79
CA GLY A 133 4.86 -4.43 0.32
C GLY A 133 5.65 -5.63 -0.23
N ASN A 134 5.02 -6.81 -0.32
CA ASN A 134 5.70 -8.06 -0.65
C ASN A 134 6.94 -8.28 0.21
N TYR A 135 6.77 -8.05 1.52
CA TYR A 135 7.83 -8.24 2.51
C TYR A 135 9.08 -7.41 2.18
N GLY A 136 8.90 -6.10 2.05
CA GLY A 136 9.93 -5.12 1.70
C GLY A 136 10.26 -5.03 0.21
N LYS A 137 10.29 -6.14 -0.52
CA LYS A 137 10.73 -6.20 -1.94
C LYS A 137 9.91 -5.31 -2.89
N GLY A 138 8.62 -5.16 -2.65
CA GLY A 138 7.76 -4.29 -3.44
C GLY A 138 8.04 -2.81 -3.18
N VAL A 139 8.38 -2.46 -1.94
CA VAL A 139 8.75 -1.11 -1.53
C VAL A 139 10.11 -0.73 -2.13
N GLU A 140 11.11 -1.62 -2.01
CA GLU A 140 12.43 -1.45 -2.63
C GLU A 140 12.32 -1.25 -4.13
N LYS A 141 11.45 -2.02 -4.80
CA LYS A 141 11.22 -1.85 -6.22
C LYS A 141 10.65 -0.47 -6.55
N VAL A 142 9.69 0.04 -5.78
CA VAL A 142 9.16 1.39 -5.97
C VAL A 142 10.24 2.45 -5.75
N PHE A 143 11.06 2.29 -4.72
CA PHE A 143 12.20 3.15 -4.42
C PHE A 143 13.17 3.20 -5.60
N GLU A 144 13.56 2.05 -6.15
CA GLU A 144 14.46 1.98 -7.31
C GLU A 144 13.87 2.62 -8.57
N GLU A 145 12.56 2.44 -8.82
CA GLU A 145 11.89 3.09 -9.96
C GLU A 145 11.89 4.63 -9.80
N TYR A 146 11.70 5.14 -8.57
CA TYR A 146 11.78 6.59 -8.29
C TYR A 146 13.20 7.10 -8.50
N ARG A 147 14.20 6.37 -8.00
CA ARG A 147 15.63 6.70 -8.18
C ARG A 147 16.01 6.74 -9.67
N LYS A 148 15.60 5.73 -10.45
CA LYS A 148 15.83 5.68 -11.91
C LYS A 148 15.15 6.81 -12.67
N CYS A 149 14.04 7.32 -12.17
CA CYS A 149 13.35 8.48 -12.72
C CYS A 149 13.98 9.82 -12.30
N GLY A 150 15.09 9.81 -11.53
CA GLY A 150 15.89 10.97 -11.19
C GLY A 150 15.43 11.75 -9.98
N ILE A 151 14.58 11.18 -9.10
CA ILE A 151 14.25 11.78 -7.80
C ILE A 151 15.52 11.68 -6.93
N ARG A 152 16.01 12.83 -6.42
CA ARG A 152 17.34 12.94 -5.82
C ARG A 152 17.33 12.77 -4.31
N ASP A 153 16.38 13.40 -3.64
CA ASP A 153 16.21 13.34 -2.19
C ASP A 153 15.20 12.24 -1.85
N LEU A 154 15.72 11.01 -1.78
CA LEU A 154 14.91 9.81 -1.64
C LEU A 154 15.49 8.91 -0.56
N GLU A 155 14.72 8.69 0.51
CA GLU A 155 15.08 7.84 1.63
C GLU A 155 14.13 6.65 1.73
N LEU A 156 14.65 5.50 2.19
CA LEU A 156 13.88 4.28 2.47
C LEU A 156 14.26 3.74 3.85
N LYS A 157 13.25 3.43 4.66
CA LYS A 157 13.42 2.66 5.89
C LYS A 157 12.39 1.53 5.97
N LEU A 158 12.88 0.33 6.14
CA LEU A 158 12.06 -0.84 6.48
C LEU A 158 12.21 -1.09 7.99
N TYR A 159 11.10 -1.35 8.66
CA TYR A 159 11.06 -1.66 10.10
C TYR A 159 11.01 -3.16 10.28
N GLU A 160 12.02 -3.68 10.96
CA GLU A 160 12.18 -5.10 11.24
C GLU A 160 10.96 -5.64 11.99
N ASP A 161 10.49 -6.82 11.59
CA ASP A 161 9.32 -7.50 12.17
C ASP A 161 7.98 -6.76 12.07
N ASP A 162 7.92 -5.51 11.60
CA ASP A 162 6.68 -4.77 11.49
C ASP A 162 5.85 -5.21 10.29
N ARG A 163 4.53 -5.17 10.47
CA ARG A 163 3.53 -5.48 9.45
C ARG A 163 3.09 -4.22 8.70
N HIS A 164 1.88 -4.23 8.15
CA HIS A 164 1.41 -3.16 7.25
C HIS A 164 1.19 -1.81 7.93
N GLU A 165 0.59 -1.80 9.11
CA GLU A 165 0.25 -0.56 9.85
C GLU A 165 1.34 -0.19 10.85
N ILE A 166 2.53 0.18 10.37
CA ILE A 166 3.68 0.52 11.20
C ILE A 166 3.41 1.63 12.23
N LEU A 167 2.45 2.52 11.96
CA LEU A 167 2.01 3.57 12.89
C LEU A 167 1.10 3.04 14.01
N ASN A 168 0.71 1.78 13.95
CA ASN A 168 -0.11 1.08 14.94
C ASN A 168 0.62 -0.10 15.59
N GLU A 169 1.90 -0.32 15.24
CA GLU A 169 2.70 -1.38 15.80
C GLU A 169 3.04 -1.17 17.28
N LEU A 170 3.58 -2.19 17.91
CA LEU A 170 3.93 -2.14 19.35
C LEU A 170 5.05 -1.15 19.62
N ASP A 171 5.95 -0.97 18.69
CA ASP A 171 7.10 -0.07 18.74
C ASP A 171 6.93 1.21 17.88
N ARG A 172 5.70 1.58 17.55
CA ARG A 172 5.32 2.75 16.74
C ARG A 172 5.98 4.07 17.14
N GLU A 173 6.39 4.21 18.41
CA GLU A 173 7.09 5.40 18.90
C GLU A 173 8.42 5.63 18.15
N ASN A 174 9.10 4.55 17.72
CA ASN A 174 10.29 4.64 16.89
C ASN A 174 9.95 5.21 15.51
N VAL A 175 8.83 4.76 14.94
CA VAL A 175 8.34 5.27 13.64
C VAL A 175 7.99 6.75 13.74
N TYR A 176 7.30 7.16 14.82
CA TYR A 176 6.95 8.57 15.06
C TYR A 176 8.18 9.44 15.19
N LEU A 177 9.22 8.95 15.91
CA LEU A 177 10.48 9.68 16.08
C LEU A 177 11.21 9.84 14.74
N ASP A 178 11.28 8.80 13.94
CA ASP A 178 11.91 8.84 12.61
C ASP A 178 11.19 9.83 11.67
N VAL A 179 9.85 9.75 11.63
CA VAL A 179 9.02 10.68 10.84
C VAL A 179 9.23 12.12 11.30
N LYS A 180 9.20 12.36 12.60
CA LYS A 180 9.47 13.70 13.19
C LYS A 180 10.85 14.20 12.80
N ASN A 181 11.88 13.38 12.96
CA ASN A 181 13.25 13.76 12.64
C ASN A 181 13.43 14.05 11.15
N TRP A 182 12.76 13.28 10.29
CA TRP A 182 12.79 13.52 8.85
C TRP A 182 12.10 14.83 8.47
N ILE A 183 10.97 15.17 9.08
CA ILE A 183 10.24 16.44 8.83
C ILE A 183 11.05 17.66 9.29
N LEU A 184 11.88 17.51 10.31
CA LEU A 184 12.66 18.61 10.90
C LEU A 184 14.06 18.79 10.27
N LYS A 185 14.43 17.99 9.27
CA LYS A 185 15.67 18.18 8.49
C LYS A 185 15.60 19.46 7.66
#